data_5725b0e33e85657c0851cec36ce1b472
#
_entry.id   5725b0e33e85657c0851cec36ce1b472
#
_cell.length_a   1.000
_cell.length_b   1.000
_cell.length_c   1.000
_cell.angle_alpha   90.00
_cell.angle_beta   90.00
_cell.angle_gamma   90.00
#
_symmetry.space_group_name_H-M   'P 1'
#
loop_
_entity.id
_entity.type
_entity.pdbx_description
1 polymer ?
#
loop_
_entity_poly.entity_id
_entity_poly.type
_entity_poly.pdbx_seq_one_letter_code
_entity_poly.pdbx_strand_id
1 'polypeptide(L)'
;GNTSAAAAAYAARAGIKAFVLIPEGKIAMGKMAQAMMYGAITMQIRGNFDDGMRLVKEVADQAPVTIVNSINPYRLQGQKTIAYEIVEALGRAPDYHCLPVGNAGNITAHWMGYTEAVANQSKEEFEQVVYDAATDQFTGPKPAGLPIMAGYQASGAAPFLRGGPVENPETVATAIRIGNPQ
;
A
#
# COMPACT_ATOMS: atom_id res chain seq x y z
N GLY A 1 -0.37 13.84 -1.64
CA GLY A 1 0.85 13.21 -1.13
C GLY A 1 1.74 12.68 -2.25
N ASN A 2 2.67 11.77 -1.93
CA ASN A 2 3.59 11.21 -2.94
C ASN A 2 2.85 10.43 -4.04
N THR A 3 1.74 9.75 -3.70
CA THR A 3 0.90 9.04 -4.68
C THR A 3 0.33 10.00 -5.71
N SER A 4 -0.17 11.17 -5.30
CA SER A 4 -0.72 12.18 -6.21
C SER A 4 0.35 12.72 -7.16
N ALA A 5 1.54 13.01 -6.65
CA ALA A 5 2.65 13.48 -7.45
C ALA A 5 3.12 12.44 -8.48
N ALA A 6 3.27 11.19 -8.05
CA ALA A 6 3.64 10.09 -8.94
C ALA A 6 2.56 9.83 -10.01
N ALA A 7 1.27 9.77 -9.63
CA ALA A 7 0.17 9.60 -10.57
C ALA A 7 0.15 10.71 -11.62
N ALA A 8 0.31 11.98 -11.21
CA ALA A 8 0.36 13.10 -12.12
C ALA A 8 1.54 13.01 -13.10
N ALA A 9 2.74 12.71 -12.61
CA ALA A 9 3.94 12.61 -13.43
C ALA A 9 3.84 11.50 -14.50
N TYR A 10 3.40 10.31 -14.08
CA TYR A 10 3.26 9.18 -15.00
C TYR A 10 2.07 9.34 -15.96
N ALA A 11 0.96 9.94 -15.52
CA ALA A 11 -0.16 10.28 -16.39
C ALA A 11 0.27 11.27 -17.49
N ALA A 12 1.02 12.31 -17.11
CA ALA A 12 1.57 13.27 -18.07
C ALA A 12 2.47 12.59 -19.12
N ARG A 13 3.35 11.68 -18.66
CA ARG A 13 4.22 10.91 -19.56
C ARG A 13 3.43 9.98 -20.48
N ALA A 14 2.33 9.41 -20.00
CA ALA A 14 1.46 8.53 -20.79
C ALA A 14 0.45 9.30 -21.67
N GLY A 15 0.36 10.61 -21.57
CA GLY A 15 -0.61 11.42 -22.31
C GLY A 15 -2.06 11.22 -21.84
N ILE A 16 -2.27 10.77 -20.60
CA ILE A 16 -3.59 10.59 -20.00
C ILE A 16 -3.87 11.64 -18.91
N LYS A 17 -5.14 11.86 -18.60
CA LYS A 17 -5.55 12.80 -17.56
C LYS A 17 -5.42 12.17 -16.18
N ALA A 18 -4.89 12.93 -15.21
CA ALA A 18 -4.91 12.58 -13.80
C ALA A 18 -5.83 13.52 -13.03
N PHE A 19 -6.63 12.98 -12.14
CA PHE A 19 -7.49 13.70 -11.21
C PHE A 19 -7.00 13.45 -9.78
N VAL A 20 -6.80 14.52 -9.02
CA VAL A 20 -6.30 14.44 -7.63
C VAL A 20 -7.32 15.10 -6.72
N LEU A 21 -7.96 14.29 -5.87
CA LEU A 21 -8.86 14.79 -4.83
C LEU A 21 -8.08 15.06 -3.54
N ILE A 22 -8.35 16.19 -2.92
CA ILE A 22 -7.61 16.72 -1.79
C ILE A 22 -8.58 17.22 -0.72
N PRO A 23 -8.57 16.68 0.50
CA PRO A 23 -9.30 17.30 1.60
C PRO A 23 -8.80 18.70 1.89
N GLU A 24 -9.72 19.65 2.08
CA GLU A 24 -9.40 21.05 2.36
C GLU A 24 -8.48 21.17 3.59
N GLY A 25 -7.46 22.00 3.51
CA GLY A 25 -6.51 22.26 4.59
C GLY A 25 -5.55 21.12 4.98
N LYS A 26 -5.53 20.00 4.24
CA LYS A 26 -4.77 18.79 4.62
C LYS A 26 -3.52 18.52 3.77
N ILE A 27 -3.14 19.41 2.86
CA ILE A 27 -1.96 19.18 2.01
C ILE A 27 -0.94 20.30 2.13
N ALA A 28 0.33 19.90 2.21
CA ALA A 28 1.44 20.81 2.02
C ALA A 28 1.39 21.38 0.59
N MET A 29 1.40 22.71 0.47
CA MET A 29 1.29 23.44 -0.81
C MET A 29 2.26 22.91 -1.87
N GLY A 30 3.48 22.54 -1.49
CA GLY A 30 4.49 22.01 -2.41
C GLY A 30 4.08 20.71 -3.12
N LYS A 31 3.36 19.82 -2.44
CA LYS A 31 2.91 18.55 -3.05
C LYS A 31 1.73 18.74 -4.00
N MET A 32 0.88 19.72 -3.72
CA MET A 32 -0.19 20.13 -4.63
C MET A 32 0.39 20.81 -5.87
N ALA A 33 1.30 21.73 -5.69
CA ALA A 33 1.99 22.41 -6.77
C ALA A 33 2.67 21.41 -7.73
N GLN A 34 3.32 20.40 -7.20
CA GLN A 34 3.95 19.35 -8.02
C GLN A 34 2.94 18.59 -8.90
N ALA A 35 1.78 18.20 -8.37
CA ALA A 35 0.74 17.57 -9.17
C ALA A 35 0.21 18.49 -10.27
N MET A 36 -0.01 19.77 -9.95
CA MET A 36 -0.45 20.78 -10.91
C MET A 36 0.59 21.06 -12.00
N MET A 37 1.87 21.10 -11.67
CA MET A 37 2.95 21.28 -12.64
C MET A 37 2.99 20.17 -13.70
N TYR A 38 2.59 18.95 -13.34
CA TYR A 38 2.43 17.84 -14.29
C TYR A 38 1.07 17.84 -14.99
N GLY A 39 0.26 18.89 -14.85
CA GLY A 39 -1.02 19.02 -15.54
C GLY A 39 -2.17 18.21 -14.95
N ALA A 40 -2.04 17.72 -13.73
CA ALA A 40 -3.14 17.04 -13.05
C ALA A 40 -4.24 18.02 -12.66
N ILE A 41 -5.48 17.60 -12.83
CA ILE A 41 -6.67 18.34 -12.38
C ILE A 41 -6.82 18.11 -10.88
N THR A 42 -6.62 19.15 -10.09
CA THR A 42 -6.72 19.08 -8.63
C THR A 42 -8.07 19.63 -8.16
N MET A 43 -8.77 18.85 -7.35
CA MET A 43 -10.07 19.20 -6.79
C MET A 43 -10.00 19.16 -5.27
N GLN A 44 -10.37 20.26 -4.63
CA GLN A 44 -10.50 20.29 -3.17
C GLN A 44 -11.91 19.86 -2.77
N ILE A 45 -11.99 19.01 -1.78
CA ILE A 45 -13.25 18.55 -1.20
C ILE A 45 -13.38 19.03 0.25
N ARG A 46 -14.59 19.38 0.66
CA ARG A 46 -14.91 19.59 2.08
C ARG A 46 -15.17 18.24 2.72
N GLY A 47 -14.38 17.90 3.73
CA GLY A 47 -14.47 16.62 4.42
C GLY A 47 -13.10 16.03 4.75
N ASN A 48 -13.10 14.80 5.22
CA ASN A 48 -11.92 14.06 5.59
C ASN A 48 -11.45 13.10 4.48
N PHE A 49 -10.48 12.26 4.78
CA PHE A 49 -9.96 11.27 3.81
C PHE A 49 -11.02 10.23 3.41
N ASP A 50 -11.88 9.82 4.34
CA ASP A 50 -12.90 8.80 4.09
C ASP A 50 -14.02 9.34 3.19
N ASP A 51 -14.39 10.62 3.37
CA ASP A 51 -15.32 11.33 2.46
C ASP A 51 -14.74 11.38 1.05
N GLY A 52 -13.44 11.67 0.93
CA GLY A 52 -12.72 11.64 -0.35
C GLY A 52 -12.74 10.27 -1.01
N MET A 53 -12.51 9.22 -0.23
CA MET A 53 -12.54 7.84 -0.73
C MET A 53 -13.93 7.43 -1.21
N ARG A 54 -14.99 7.79 -0.49
CA ARG A 54 -16.37 7.54 -0.91
C ARG A 54 -16.67 8.23 -2.24
N LEU A 55 -16.33 9.51 -2.35
CA LEU A 55 -16.55 10.27 -3.59
C LEU A 55 -15.78 9.69 -4.77
N VAL A 56 -14.52 9.29 -4.58
CA VAL A 56 -13.71 8.66 -5.63
C VAL A 56 -14.33 7.36 -6.13
N LYS A 57 -14.87 6.53 -5.22
CA LYS A 57 -15.56 5.29 -5.59
C LYS A 57 -16.84 5.59 -6.38
N GLU A 58 -17.68 6.51 -5.91
CA GLU A 58 -18.89 6.94 -6.62
C GLU A 58 -18.61 7.46 -8.03
N VAL A 59 -17.53 8.23 -8.20
CA VAL A 59 -17.10 8.72 -9.52
C VAL A 59 -16.59 7.59 -10.40
N ALA A 60 -15.82 6.65 -9.83
CA ALA A 60 -15.29 5.52 -10.60
C ALA A 60 -16.39 4.55 -11.08
N ASP A 61 -17.49 4.45 -10.34
CA ASP A 61 -18.65 3.64 -10.72
C ASP A 61 -19.47 4.28 -11.87
N GLN A 62 -19.36 5.59 -12.08
CA GLN A 62 -20.18 6.35 -13.04
C GLN A 62 -19.39 6.91 -14.23
N ALA A 63 -18.06 6.87 -14.20
CA ALA A 63 -17.21 7.44 -15.22
C ALA A 63 -16.03 6.52 -15.58
N PRO A 64 -15.47 6.62 -16.79
CA PRO A 64 -14.35 5.80 -17.24
C PRO A 64 -13.03 6.28 -16.58
N VAL A 65 -12.95 6.21 -15.27
CA VAL A 65 -11.77 6.55 -14.48
C VAL A 65 -11.31 5.35 -13.65
N THR A 66 -10.00 5.24 -13.46
CA THR A 66 -9.40 4.17 -12.66
C THR A 66 -8.81 4.75 -11.38
N ILE A 67 -9.15 4.16 -10.25
CA ILE A 67 -8.59 4.52 -8.94
C ILE A 67 -7.17 3.98 -8.85
N VAL A 68 -6.18 4.86 -8.60
CA VAL A 68 -4.75 4.50 -8.53
C VAL A 68 -4.14 4.70 -7.13
N ASN A 69 -4.96 4.64 -6.09
CA ASN A 69 -4.52 4.75 -4.70
C ASN A 69 -4.17 3.37 -4.09
N SER A 70 -4.12 3.28 -2.73
CA SER A 70 -3.70 2.09 -2.00
C SER A 70 -4.55 0.83 -2.23
N ILE A 71 -5.79 0.96 -2.72
CA ILE A 71 -6.68 -0.18 -3.00
C ILE A 71 -6.48 -0.76 -4.41
N ASN A 72 -5.69 -0.13 -5.27
CA ASN A 72 -5.47 -0.63 -6.62
C ASN A 72 -4.47 -1.81 -6.61
N PRO A 73 -4.87 -3.01 -7.09
CA PRO A 73 -4.02 -4.20 -7.05
C PRO A 73 -2.75 -4.07 -7.88
N TYR A 74 -2.74 -3.28 -8.95
CA TYR A 74 -1.53 -3.04 -9.74
C TYR A 74 -0.42 -2.34 -8.95
N ARG A 75 -0.77 -1.63 -7.87
CA ARG A 75 0.24 -1.07 -6.97
C ARG A 75 1.01 -2.15 -6.21
N LEU A 76 0.34 -3.22 -5.81
CA LEU A 76 1.00 -4.36 -5.16
C LEU A 76 1.98 -5.01 -6.13
N GLN A 77 1.57 -5.20 -7.40
CA GLN A 77 2.43 -5.76 -8.44
C GLN A 77 3.66 -4.89 -8.71
N GLY A 78 3.53 -3.58 -8.68
CA GLY A 78 4.68 -2.68 -8.80
C GLY A 78 5.56 -2.66 -7.55
N GLN A 79 4.96 -2.64 -6.35
CA GLN A 79 5.69 -2.56 -5.09
C GLN A 79 6.42 -3.86 -4.70
N LYS A 80 5.95 -5.03 -5.14
CA LYS A 80 6.59 -6.31 -4.83
C LYS A 80 8.03 -6.42 -5.33
N THR A 81 8.39 -5.65 -6.36
CA THR A 81 9.76 -5.61 -6.90
C THR A 81 10.81 -5.17 -5.88
N ILE A 82 10.41 -4.46 -4.82
CA ILE A 82 11.31 -4.11 -3.70
C ILE A 82 11.91 -5.36 -3.07
N ALA A 83 11.13 -6.43 -2.93
CA ALA A 83 11.64 -7.69 -2.38
C ALA A 83 12.70 -8.32 -3.28
N TYR A 84 12.55 -8.21 -4.59
CA TYR A 84 13.56 -8.70 -5.55
C TYR A 84 14.87 -7.92 -5.41
N GLU A 85 14.80 -6.60 -5.34
CA GLU A 85 15.97 -5.75 -5.13
C GLU A 85 16.69 -6.08 -3.81
N ILE A 86 15.94 -6.36 -2.74
CA ILE A 86 16.50 -6.77 -1.44
C ILE A 86 17.19 -8.13 -1.57
N VAL A 87 16.56 -9.11 -2.21
CA VAL A 87 17.15 -10.44 -2.41
C VAL A 87 18.39 -10.35 -3.27
N GLU A 88 18.38 -9.56 -4.34
CA GLU A 88 19.53 -9.32 -5.20
C GLU A 88 20.70 -8.70 -4.41
N ALA A 89 20.41 -7.65 -3.63
CA ALA A 89 21.45 -6.95 -2.86
C ALA A 89 22.06 -7.79 -1.73
N LEU A 90 21.26 -8.67 -1.10
CA LEU A 90 21.72 -9.51 0.03
C LEU A 90 22.18 -10.90 -0.40
N GLY A 91 21.92 -11.30 -1.64
CA GLY A 91 22.12 -12.67 -2.14
C GLY A 91 21.12 -13.69 -1.58
N ARG A 92 20.20 -13.28 -0.72
CA ARG A 92 19.13 -14.09 -0.12
C ARG A 92 18.04 -13.22 0.48
N ALA A 93 16.89 -13.80 0.81
CA ALA A 93 15.91 -13.10 1.63
C ALA A 93 16.45 -12.86 3.07
N PRO A 94 16.13 -11.72 3.72
CA PRO A 94 16.54 -11.46 5.09
C PRO A 94 15.82 -12.40 6.07
N ASP A 95 16.40 -12.62 7.26
CA ASP A 95 15.75 -13.42 8.31
C ASP A 95 14.52 -12.71 8.86
N TYR A 96 14.59 -11.39 8.99
CA TYR A 96 13.49 -10.52 9.44
C TYR A 96 13.36 -9.32 8.51
N HIS A 97 12.14 -8.98 8.15
CA HIS A 97 11.81 -7.74 7.45
C HIS A 97 10.83 -6.92 8.27
N CYS A 98 11.31 -5.81 8.83
CA CYS A 98 10.55 -4.92 9.70
C CYS A 98 10.07 -3.70 8.92
N LEU A 99 8.77 -3.39 8.96
CA LEU A 99 8.22 -2.23 8.24
C LEU A 99 6.98 -1.65 8.92
N PRO A 100 6.70 -0.34 8.72
CA PRO A 100 5.49 0.28 9.22
C PRO A 100 4.25 -0.18 8.44
N VAL A 101 3.13 -0.32 9.14
CA VAL A 101 1.86 -0.79 8.58
C VAL A 101 0.77 0.27 8.77
N GLY A 102 0.21 0.75 7.65
CA GLY A 102 -1.03 1.53 7.59
C GLY A 102 -2.15 0.69 6.96
N ASN A 103 -2.35 0.80 5.64
CA ASN A 103 -3.29 -0.05 4.87
C ASN A 103 -2.78 -1.47 4.55
N ALA A 104 -1.70 -1.89 5.13
CA ALA A 104 -1.05 -3.18 4.90
C ALA A 104 -0.54 -3.45 3.46
N GLY A 105 -0.87 -2.64 2.46
CA GLY A 105 -0.46 -2.85 1.07
C GLY A 105 1.06 -3.01 0.89
N ASN A 106 1.86 -2.27 1.65
CA ASN A 106 3.32 -2.36 1.56
C ASN A 106 3.84 -3.72 2.06
N ILE A 107 3.41 -4.18 3.23
CA ILE A 107 3.82 -5.49 3.76
C ILE A 107 3.34 -6.64 2.88
N THR A 108 2.12 -6.54 2.35
CA THR A 108 1.56 -7.50 1.39
C THR A 108 2.41 -7.57 0.12
N ALA A 109 2.78 -6.42 -0.44
CA ALA A 109 3.61 -6.38 -1.65
C ALA A 109 4.99 -7.01 -1.42
N HIS A 110 5.65 -6.72 -0.29
CA HIS A 110 6.93 -7.34 0.05
C HIS A 110 6.80 -8.85 0.21
N TRP A 111 5.77 -9.31 0.90
CA TRP A 111 5.50 -10.74 1.04
C TRP A 111 5.30 -11.42 -0.31
N MET A 112 4.47 -10.83 -1.20
CA MET A 112 4.29 -11.33 -2.57
C MET A 112 5.63 -11.45 -3.31
N GLY A 113 6.48 -10.45 -3.23
CA GLY A 113 7.77 -10.47 -3.90
C GLY A 113 8.71 -11.53 -3.34
N TYR A 114 8.77 -11.70 -2.02
CA TYR A 114 9.57 -12.76 -1.40
C TYR A 114 9.06 -14.15 -1.75
N THR A 115 7.75 -14.36 -1.71
CA THR A 115 7.17 -15.66 -2.10
C THR A 115 7.45 -16.01 -3.55
N GLU A 116 7.35 -15.05 -4.46
CA GLU A 116 7.68 -15.25 -5.87
C GLU A 116 9.19 -15.49 -6.08
N ALA A 117 10.06 -14.74 -5.40
CA ALA A 117 11.51 -14.93 -5.50
C ALA A 117 11.93 -16.33 -5.02
N VAL A 118 11.36 -16.81 -3.92
CA VAL A 118 11.64 -18.15 -3.38
C VAL A 118 11.03 -19.25 -4.26
N ALA A 119 9.79 -19.06 -4.75
CA ALA A 119 9.14 -20.02 -5.64
C ALA A 119 9.91 -20.23 -6.97
N ASN A 120 10.61 -19.21 -7.43
CA ASN A 120 11.49 -19.33 -8.59
C ASN A 120 12.80 -20.06 -8.29
N GLN A 121 13.17 -20.19 -7.00
CA GLN A 121 14.37 -20.89 -6.56
C GLN A 121 14.12 -22.38 -6.22
N SER A 122 12.95 -22.73 -5.71
CA SER A 122 12.61 -24.13 -5.39
C SER A 122 11.10 -24.36 -5.41
N LYS A 123 10.61 -24.97 -6.49
CA LYS A 123 9.17 -25.33 -6.59
C LYS A 123 8.75 -26.38 -5.54
N GLU A 124 9.66 -27.25 -5.13
CA GLU A 124 9.35 -28.41 -4.29
C GLU A 124 9.12 -28.08 -2.80
N GLU A 125 9.72 -27.00 -2.29
CA GLU A 125 9.55 -26.59 -0.89
C GLU A 125 8.27 -25.79 -0.64
N PHE A 126 7.70 -25.20 -1.69
CA PHE A 126 6.53 -24.30 -1.58
C PHE A 126 5.19 -25.05 -1.45
N GLU A 127 5.09 -26.26 -1.93
CA GLU A 127 3.85 -27.05 -1.93
C GLU A 127 3.38 -27.47 -0.53
N GLN A 128 4.21 -27.26 0.50
CA GLN A 128 3.91 -27.67 1.89
C GLN A 128 3.36 -26.54 2.77
N VAL A 129 3.28 -25.31 2.27
CA VAL A 129 2.74 -24.17 3.04
C VAL A 129 1.26 -24.02 2.76
N VAL A 130 0.44 -24.28 3.78
CA VAL A 130 -1.02 -24.14 3.69
C VAL A 130 -1.46 -22.93 4.51
N TYR A 131 -2.22 -22.04 3.89
CA TYR A 131 -2.91 -20.96 4.59
C TYR A 131 -4.16 -21.51 5.28
N ASP A 132 -4.22 -21.35 6.58
CA ASP A 132 -5.40 -21.68 7.38
C ASP A 132 -6.26 -20.42 7.60
N ALA A 133 -7.36 -20.34 6.87
CA ALA A 133 -8.29 -19.23 6.95
C ALA A 133 -9.06 -19.14 8.28
N ALA A 134 -9.11 -20.23 9.07
CA ALA A 134 -9.79 -20.24 10.36
C ALA A 134 -8.93 -19.60 11.47
N THR A 135 -7.62 -19.72 11.36
CA THR A 135 -6.67 -19.17 12.33
C THR A 135 -5.93 -17.93 11.81
N ASP A 136 -6.16 -17.56 10.55
CA ASP A 136 -5.43 -16.50 9.83
C ASP A 136 -3.89 -16.70 9.88
N GLN A 137 -3.47 -17.97 9.82
CA GLN A 137 -2.06 -18.34 9.89
C GLN A 137 -1.65 -19.27 8.75
N PHE A 138 -0.40 -19.14 8.34
CA PHE A 138 0.22 -20.12 7.47
C PHE A 138 0.73 -21.27 8.31
N THR A 139 0.27 -22.49 8.02
CA THR A 139 0.71 -23.72 8.65
C THR A 139 1.60 -24.52 7.70
N GLY A 140 2.58 -25.23 8.25
CA GLY A 140 3.57 -25.98 7.48
C GLY A 140 5.00 -25.50 7.72
N PRO A 141 6.00 -26.23 7.20
CA PRO A 141 7.37 -25.78 7.31
C PRO A 141 7.53 -24.46 6.57
N LYS A 142 8.13 -23.48 7.25
CA LYS A 142 8.48 -22.20 6.60
C LYS A 142 9.45 -22.51 5.47
N PRO A 143 9.13 -22.15 4.20
CA PRO A 143 10.04 -22.38 3.10
C PRO A 143 11.41 -21.75 3.39
N ALA A 144 12.48 -22.49 3.12
CA ALA A 144 13.81 -21.96 3.29
C ALA A 144 13.96 -20.67 2.47
N GLY A 145 14.35 -19.59 3.13
CA GLY A 145 14.56 -18.31 2.47
C GLY A 145 13.41 -17.29 2.55
N LEU A 146 12.27 -17.59 3.18
CA LEU A 146 11.26 -16.55 3.45
C LEU A 146 11.57 -15.79 4.74
N PRO A 147 11.45 -14.43 4.74
CA PRO A 147 11.65 -13.63 5.93
C PRO A 147 10.50 -13.77 6.93
N ILE A 148 10.78 -13.52 8.19
CA ILE A 148 9.73 -13.18 9.16
C ILE A 148 9.33 -11.74 8.90
N MET A 149 8.08 -11.52 8.47
CA MET A 149 7.55 -10.18 8.25
C MET A 149 7.05 -9.59 9.58
N ALA A 150 7.70 -8.53 10.05
CA ALA A 150 7.33 -7.84 11.28
C ALA A 150 6.72 -6.45 10.95
N GLY A 151 5.40 -6.36 11.02
CA GLY A 151 4.66 -5.13 10.78
C GLY A 151 4.48 -4.32 12.06
N TYR A 152 4.74 -3.01 12.00
CA TYR A 152 4.60 -2.10 13.15
C TYR A 152 3.52 -1.07 12.88
N GLN A 153 2.51 -1.01 13.75
CA GLN A 153 1.49 0.02 13.74
C GLN A 153 1.78 1.08 14.82
N ALA A 154 1.43 2.32 14.54
CA ALA A 154 1.48 3.37 15.54
C ALA A 154 0.41 3.13 16.62
N SER A 155 0.74 3.31 17.90
CA SER A 155 -0.16 2.99 19.03
C SER A 155 -1.53 3.67 18.95
N GLY A 156 -1.60 4.89 18.42
CA GLY A 156 -2.85 5.61 18.19
C GLY A 156 -3.60 5.24 16.90
N ALA A 157 -3.03 4.33 16.07
CA ALA A 157 -3.61 3.87 14.81
C ALA A 157 -3.23 2.40 14.58
N ALA A 158 -3.64 1.50 15.47
CA ALA A 158 -3.27 0.08 15.48
C ALA A 158 -4.49 -0.83 15.42
N PRO A 159 -5.31 -0.78 14.34
CA PRO A 159 -6.53 -1.59 14.23
C PRO A 159 -6.27 -3.10 14.26
N PHE A 160 -5.18 -3.59 13.67
CA PHE A 160 -4.86 -5.02 13.70
C PHE A 160 -4.55 -5.52 15.11
N LEU A 161 -3.82 -4.73 15.92
CA LEU A 161 -3.53 -5.11 17.31
C LEU A 161 -4.75 -4.99 18.22
N ARG A 162 -5.71 -4.14 17.87
CA ARG A 162 -6.95 -3.92 18.65
C ARG A 162 -8.11 -4.83 18.23
N GLY A 163 -7.94 -5.56 17.14
CA GLY A 163 -8.98 -6.45 16.60
C GLY A 163 -10.17 -5.70 15.99
N GLY A 164 -10.01 -4.45 15.57
CA GLY A 164 -11.07 -3.67 14.95
C GLY A 164 -10.67 -2.24 14.60
N PRO A 165 -11.53 -1.50 13.87
CA PRO A 165 -11.28 -0.13 13.47
C PRO A 165 -11.01 0.79 14.66
N VAL A 166 -10.13 1.76 14.46
CA VAL A 166 -9.83 2.84 15.40
C VAL A 166 -10.48 4.12 14.89
N GLU A 167 -11.49 4.60 15.57
CA GLU A 167 -12.11 5.89 15.27
C GLU A 167 -11.16 7.04 15.62
N ASN A 168 -11.08 8.04 14.73
CA ASN A 168 -10.22 9.23 14.90
C ASN A 168 -8.77 8.88 15.30
N PRO A 169 -8.05 8.11 14.49
CA PRO A 169 -6.70 7.69 14.81
C PRO A 169 -5.76 8.89 14.94
N GLU A 170 -4.98 8.95 16.02
CA GLU A 170 -3.99 10.00 16.23
C GLU A 170 -2.59 9.41 16.39
N THR A 171 -1.63 9.94 15.63
CA THR A 171 -0.22 9.55 15.71
C THR A 171 0.66 10.60 15.05
N VAL A 172 1.89 10.74 15.51
CA VAL A 172 2.94 11.53 14.84
C VAL A 172 3.37 10.93 13.52
N ALA A 173 3.20 9.62 13.34
CA ALA A 173 3.48 8.91 12.10
C ALA A 173 2.32 9.06 11.10
N THR A 174 2.16 10.25 10.54
CA THR A 174 1.00 10.63 9.72
C THR A 174 0.79 9.74 8.49
N ALA A 175 1.84 9.15 7.95
CA ALA A 175 1.76 8.27 6.78
C ALA A 175 1.04 6.93 7.05
N ILE A 176 1.02 6.48 8.31
CA ILE A 176 0.35 5.26 8.75
C ILE A 176 -0.83 5.53 9.71
N ARG A 177 -1.35 6.76 9.72
CA ARG A 177 -2.53 7.16 10.50
C ARG A 177 -3.81 6.65 9.82
N ILE A 178 -3.97 5.34 9.79
CA ILE A 178 -5.09 4.63 9.18
C ILE A 178 -5.83 3.89 10.29
N GLY A 179 -7.09 4.27 10.52
CA GLY A 179 -7.94 3.66 11.54
C GLY A 179 -8.71 2.45 11.04
N ASN A 180 -8.98 2.37 9.74
CA ASN A 180 -9.70 1.27 9.10
C ASN A 180 -9.01 0.88 7.78
N PRO A 181 -8.05 -0.04 7.80
CA PRO A 181 -7.39 -0.54 6.60
C PRO A 181 -8.39 -1.22 5.64
N GLN A 182 -8.18 -1.03 4.34
CA GLN A 182 -9.06 -1.54 3.27
C GLN A 182 -8.47 -2.81 2.65
#